data_abdbc8f2c6c8b42c4b147a8196a7a97f
#
_entry.id   abdbc8f2c6c8b42c4b147a8196a7a97f
#
_cell.length_a   1.000
_cell.length_b   1.000
_cell.length_c   1.000
_cell.angle_alpha   90.00
_cell.angle_beta   90.00
_cell.angle_gamma   90.00
#
_symmetry.space_group_name_H-M   'P 1'
#
loop_
_entity.id
_entity.type
_entity.pdbx_description
1 polymer ?
#
loop_
_entity_poly.entity_id
_entity_poly.type
_entity_poly.pdbx_seq_one_letter_code
_entity_poly.pdbx_strand_id
1 'polypeptide(L)'
;MTKVLVLYYSMYGHIETMANAIAEGARSVDGVQVDIKRVPELMSLEVAQKSGAKLDQAAPVATVDELVNYDAIIFGTPTRFGNMCAQMRNFIDQTGGLWFTGKLVGKVGSVFTSTASQHGGQETTITSFHTTLFHHGMVVVGVPYAIPEMQEAGEICGGSPYGATTIAGNGSRQPSEKELTIARFQGKHVAGIAGKLKG
;
A
#
# COMPACT_ATOMS: atom_id res chain seq x y z
N MET A 1 -16.52 -5.36 -14.37
CA MET A 1 -15.46 -5.94 -13.53
C MET A 1 -14.64 -4.81 -12.93
N THR A 2 -14.51 -4.76 -11.62
CA THR A 2 -13.74 -3.74 -10.89
C THR A 2 -12.25 -4.08 -10.93
N LYS A 3 -11.39 -3.11 -11.25
CA LYS A 3 -9.94 -3.30 -11.34
C LYS A 3 -9.23 -2.64 -10.16
N VAL A 4 -8.47 -3.41 -9.41
CA VAL A 4 -7.69 -2.95 -8.25
C VAL A 4 -6.21 -3.14 -8.52
N LEU A 5 -5.42 -2.11 -8.27
CA LEU A 5 -3.97 -2.16 -8.29
C LEU A 5 -3.44 -2.14 -6.85
N VAL A 6 -2.60 -3.09 -6.49
CA VAL A 6 -1.74 -3.00 -5.32
C VAL A 6 -0.35 -2.57 -5.80
N LEU A 7 -0.03 -1.30 -5.56
CA LEU A 7 1.21 -0.66 -6.01
C LEU A 7 2.14 -0.45 -4.82
N TYR A 8 3.34 -1.00 -4.85
CA TYR A 8 4.22 -0.92 -3.70
C TYR A 8 5.69 -0.68 -4.03
N TYR A 9 6.44 -0.22 -3.03
CA TYR A 9 7.88 -0.37 -2.93
C TYR A 9 8.23 -1.22 -1.70
N SER A 10 9.12 -2.18 -1.86
CA SER A 10 9.61 -3.01 -0.76
C SER A 10 11.13 -3.17 -0.84
N MET A 11 11.86 -2.67 0.16
CA MET A 11 13.31 -2.81 0.19
C MET A 11 13.74 -4.18 0.74
N TYR A 12 13.07 -4.68 1.78
CA TYR A 12 13.47 -5.90 2.51
C TYR A 12 12.41 -7.01 2.50
N GLY A 13 11.34 -6.89 1.71
CA GLY A 13 10.30 -7.89 1.55
C GLY A 13 9.04 -7.69 2.40
N HIS A 14 9.06 -6.93 3.49
CA HIS A 14 7.90 -6.77 4.39
C HIS A 14 6.68 -6.17 3.68
N ILE A 15 6.87 -5.09 2.91
CA ILE A 15 5.78 -4.47 2.14
C ILE A 15 5.31 -5.40 1.02
N GLU A 16 6.19 -6.15 0.37
CA GLU A 16 5.82 -7.17 -0.61
C GLU A 16 4.91 -8.25 0.01
N THR A 17 5.25 -8.74 1.21
CA THR A 17 4.42 -9.70 1.93
C THR A 17 3.04 -9.14 2.26
N MET A 18 2.97 -7.90 2.76
CA MET A 18 1.70 -7.20 3.01
C MET A 18 0.91 -6.97 1.72
N ALA A 19 1.57 -6.60 0.61
CA ALA A 19 0.93 -6.40 -0.70
C ALA A 19 0.24 -7.67 -1.21
N ASN A 20 0.89 -8.83 -1.03
CA ASN A 20 0.31 -10.11 -1.40
C ASN A 20 -0.95 -10.44 -0.58
N ALA A 21 -0.93 -10.20 0.75
CA ALA A 21 -2.09 -10.40 1.61
C ALA A 21 -3.24 -9.45 1.25
N ILE A 22 -2.95 -8.18 0.97
CA ILE A 22 -3.95 -7.20 0.50
C ILE A 22 -4.58 -7.67 -0.82
N ALA A 23 -3.76 -8.12 -1.77
CA ALA A 23 -4.25 -8.60 -3.06
C ALA A 23 -5.11 -9.88 -2.91
N GLU A 24 -4.73 -10.79 -2.00
CA GLU A 24 -5.54 -11.96 -1.65
C GLU A 24 -6.93 -11.52 -1.16
N GLY A 25 -6.98 -10.59 -0.20
CA GLY A 25 -8.24 -10.04 0.30
C GLY A 25 -9.08 -9.36 -0.78
N ALA A 26 -8.47 -8.58 -1.66
CA ALA A 26 -9.19 -7.92 -2.76
C ALA A 26 -9.75 -8.94 -3.78
N ARG A 27 -9.01 -10.01 -4.08
CA ARG A 27 -9.48 -11.11 -4.96
C ARG A 27 -10.64 -11.91 -4.39
N SER A 28 -10.87 -11.86 -3.08
CA SER A 28 -12.01 -12.55 -2.44
C SER A 28 -13.36 -11.88 -2.73
N VAL A 29 -13.37 -10.72 -3.38
CA VAL A 29 -14.59 -10.01 -3.77
C VAL A 29 -14.96 -10.39 -5.20
N ASP A 30 -16.18 -10.84 -5.41
CA ASP A 30 -16.67 -11.25 -6.72
C ASP A 30 -16.62 -10.10 -7.73
N GLY A 31 -16.23 -10.42 -8.97
CA GLY A 31 -16.14 -9.44 -10.06
C GLY A 31 -14.97 -8.46 -9.96
N VAL A 32 -13.97 -8.75 -9.13
CA VAL A 32 -12.74 -7.95 -8.97
C VAL A 32 -11.56 -8.62 -9.66
N GLN A 33 -10.84 -7.84 -10.46
CA GLN A 33 -9.51 -8.18 -10.98
C GLN A 33 -8.45 -7.42 -10.19
N VAL A 34 -7.37 -8.10 -9.78
CA VAL A 34 -6.30 -7.51 -8.97
C VAL A 34 -4.95 -7.72 -9.63
N ASP A 35 -4.27 -6.62 -9.89
CA ASP A 35 -2.88 -6.58 -10.30
C ASP A 35 -1.99 -6.14 -9.13
N ILE A 36 -0.81 -6.75 -9.01
CA ILE A 36 0.23 -6.36 -8.06
C ILE A 36 1.41 -5.84 -8.87
N LYS A 37 1.85 -4.63 -8.57
CA LYS A 37 3.00 -4.00 -9.24
C LYS A 37 3.87 -3.25 -8.23
N ARG A 38 5.13 -3.04 -8.59
CA ARG A 38 6.08 -2.28 -7.79
C ARG A 38 6.52 -1.01 -8.51
N VAL A 39 6.85 0.03 -7.75
CA VAL A 39 7.48 1.22 -8.32
C VAL A 39 8.96 0.94 -8.64
N PRO A 40 9.57 1.67 -9.59
CA PRO A 40 10.96 1.49 -9.94
C PRO A 40 11.91 1.74 -8.76
N GLU A 41 13.03 1.01 -8.73
CA GLU A 41 14.16 1.31 -7.85
C GLU A 41 14.92 2.54 -8.37
N LEU A 42 15.38 3.39 -7.46
CA LEU A 42 16.17 4.58 -7.78
C LEU A 42 17.69 4.38 -7.55
N MET A 43 18.05 3.39 -6.74
CA MET A 43 19.45 3.06 -6.49
C MET A 43 20.06 2.32 -7.69
N SER A 44 21.35 2.51 -7.93
CA SER A 44 22.07 1.61 -8.83
C SER A 44 22.04 0.18 -8.29
N LEU A 45 22.19 -0.81 -9.18
CA LEU A 45 22.22 -2.21 -8.79
C LEU A 45 23.25 -2.50 -7.69
N GLU A 46 24.44 -1.93 -7.81
CA GLU A 46 25.53 -2.07 -6.83
C GLU A 46 25.12 -1.52 -5.46
N VAL A 47 24.54 -0.33 -5.42
CA VAL A 47 24.09 0.30 -4.16
C VAL A 47 22.96 -0.49 -3.53
N ALA A 48 21.99 -0.95 -4.32
CA ALA A 48 20.87 -1.75 -3.85
C ALA A 48 21.34 -3.08 -3.25
N GLN A 49 22.25 -3.79 -3.91
CA GLN A 49 22.86 -5.03 -3.40
C GLN A 49 23.63 -4.79 -2.10
N LYS A 50 24.49 -3.76 -2.06
CA LYS A 50 25.27 -3.41 -0.86
C LYS A 50 24.38 -3.01 0.32
N SER A 51 23.20 -2.44 0.06
CA SER A 51 22.21 -2.06 1.07
C SER A 51 21.31 -3.22 1.50
N GLY A 52 21.49 -4.43 0.96
CA GLY A 52 20.70 -5.60 1.29
C GLY A 52 19.27 -5.57 0.73
N ALA A 53 19.03 -4.80 -0.34
CA ALA A 53 17.71 -4.73 -0.94
C ALA A 53 17.32 -6.08 -1.59
N LYS A 54 16.07 -6.51 -1.39
CA LYS A 54 15.49 -7.67 -2.07
C LYS A 54 15.18 -7.29 -3.51
N LEU A 55 15.98 -7.77 -4.45
CA LEU A 55 15.87 -7.44 -5.87
C LEU A 55 14.97 -8.40 -6.66
N ASP A 56 14.85 -9.64 -6.22
CA ASP A 56 14.07 -10.73 -6.83
C ASP A 56 12.60 -10.69 -6.40
N GLN A 57 11.89 -9.63 -6.75
CA GLN A 57 10.47 -9.48 -6.48
C GLN A 57 9.67 -9.81 -7.75
N ALA A 58 8.68 -10.71 -7.63
CA ALA A 58 7.90 -11.22 -8.75
C ALA A 58 7.02 -10.17 -9.44
N ALA A 59 6.59 -9.13 -8.71
CA ALA A 59 5.71 -8.09 -9.26
C ALA A 59 6.42 -7.27 -10.34
N PRO A 60 5.79 -7.07 -11.52
CA PRO A 60 6.33 -6.20 -12.56
C PRO A 60 6.41 -4.74 -12.11
N VAL A 61 7.29 -3.97 -12.76
CA VAL A 61 7.40 -2.53 -12.52
C VAL A 61 6.22 -1.81 -13.17
N ALA A 62 5.61 -0.89 -12.41
CA ALA A 62 4.50 -0.07 -12.87
C ALA A 62 4.99 1.11 -13.71
N THR A 63 4.11 1.58 -14.59
CA THR A 63 4.23 2.88 -15.26
C THR A 63 3.19 3.85 -14.72
N VAL A 64 3.44 5.15 -14.80
CA VAL A 64 2.51 6.19 -14.33
C VAL A 64 1.21 6.16 -15.14
N ASP A 65 1.31 5.99 -16.45
CA ASP A 65 0.16 6.07 -17.36
C ASP A 65 -0.87 4.95 -17.15
N GLU A 66 -0.45 3.80 -16.61
CA GLU A 66 -1.39 2.71 -16.37
C GLU A 66 -2.32 2.92 -15.16
N LEU A 67 -2.01 3.88 -14.26
CA LEU A 67 -2.84 4.15 -13.08
C LEU A 67 -4.29 4.50 -13.45
N VAL A 68 -4.51 5.09 -14.61
CA VAL A 68 -5.85 5.46 -15.10
C VAL A 68 -6.74 4.23 -15.38
N ASN A 69 -6.16 3.06 -15.55
CA ASN A 69 -6.88 1.83 -15.90
C ASN A 69 -7.52 1.13 -14.70
N TYR A 70 -7.25 1.60 -13.47
CA TYR A 70 -7.75 1.00 -12.24
C TYR A 70 -8.85 1.84 -11.60
N ASP A 71 -9.79 1.18 -10.95
CA ASP A 71 -10.88 1.80 -10.18
C ASP A 71 -10.44 2.10 -8.74
N ALA A 72 -9.49 1.30 -8.23
CA ALA A 72 -8.85 1.49 -6.93
C ALA A 72 -7.35 1.25 -7.00
N ILE A 73 -6.57 2.00 -6.20
CA ILE A 73 -5.13 1.82 -6.04
C ILE A 73 -4.80 1.78 -4.55
N ILE A 74 -4.16 0.69 -4.11
CA ILE A 74 -3.70 0.51 -2.74
C ILE A 74 -2.18 0.65 -2.74
N PHE A 75 -1.68 1.72 -2.11
CA PHE A 75 -0.27 2.09 -2.12
C PHE A 75 0.48 1.53 -0.92
N GLY A 76 1.59 0.83 -1.16
CA GLY A 76 2.46 0.26 -0.13
C GLY A 76 3.82 0.91 -0.09
N THR A 77 4.24 1.41 1.06
CA THR A 77 5.54 2.04 1.24
C THR A 77 6.13 1.75 2.63
N PRO A 78 7.43 1.45 2.75
CA PRO A 78 8.06 1.51 4.05
C PRO A 78 8.14 2.96 4.51
N THR A 79 8.13 3.18 5.84
CA THR A 79 8.35 4.52 6.38
C THR A 79 9.77 5.01 6.11
N ARG A 80 9.90 6.28 5.85
CA ARG A 80 11.14 7.06 5.95
C ARG A 80 10.82 8.34 6.71
N PHE A 81 11.23 8.36 7.99
CA PHE A 81 11.00 9.51 8.88
C PHE A 81 9.53 9.96 8.94
N GLY A 82 8.58 8.99 9.03
CA GLY A 82 7.15 9.27 9.09
C GLY A 82 6.49 9.64 7.75
N ASN A 83 7.19 9.40 6.63
CA ASN A 83 6.70 9.67 5.27
C ASN A 83 6.95 8.46 4.36
N MET A 84 6.40 8.49 3.13
CA MET A 84 6.71 7.52 2.11
C MET A 84 8.20 7.56 1.71
N CYS A 85 8.73 6.44 1.25
CA CYS A 85 10.12 6.38 0.76
C CYS A 85 10.30 7.15 -0.55
N ALA A 86 11.57 7.49 -0.86
CA ALA A 86 11.93 8.27 -2.05
C ALA A 86 11.45 7.62 -3.35
N GLN A 87 11.51 6.29 -3.47
CA GLN A 87 11.07 5.56 -4.66
C GLN A 87 9.58 5.77 -4.93
N MET A 88 8.74 5.62 -3.89
CA MET A 88 7.32 5.88 -4.00
C MET A 88 7.04 7.37 -4.29
N ARG A 89 7.74 8.28 -3.59
CA ARG A 89 7.57 9.71 -3.81
C ARG A 89 7.93 10.12 -5.23
N ASN A 90 9.06 9.65 -5.75
CA ASN A 90 9.48 9.91 -7.13
C ASN A 90 8.45 9.40 -8.16
N PHE A 91 7.86 8.23 -7.92
CA PHE A 91 6.81 7.70 -8.79
C PHE A 91 5.57 8.60 -8.78
N ILE A 92 5.13 9.02 -7.59
CA ILE A 92 3.97 9.93 -7.43
C ILE A 92 4.26 11.31 -8.02
N ASP A 93 5.45 11.87 -7.88
CA ASP A 93 5.80 13.18 -8.44
C ASP A 93 5.70 13.20 -9.99
N GLN A 94 5.83 12.05 -10.64
CA GLN A 94 5.64 11.93 -12.10
C GLN A 94 4.16 11.93 -12.52
N THR A 95 3.22 11.83 -11.58
CA THR A 95 1.77 11.82 -11.89
C THR A 95 1.18 13.22 -12.16
N GLY A 96 2.01 14.26 -12.26
CA GLY A 96 1.55 15.65 -12.45
C GLY A 96 0.60 15.85 -13.65
N GLY A 97 0.86 15.14 -14.78
CA GLY A 97 -0.03 15.16 -15.94
C GLY A 97 -1.40 14.53 -15.69
N LEU A 98 -1.44 13.45 -14.91
CA LEU A 98 -2.70 12.80 -14.51
C LEU A 98 -3.48 13.69 -13.55
N TRP A 99 -2.80 14.34 -12.61
CA TRP A 99 -3.39 15.30 -11.68
C TRP A 99 -4.00 16.48 -12.43
N PHE A 100 -3.25 17.11 -13.32
CA PHE A 100 -3.72 18.28 -14.08
C PHE A 100 -4.97 17.99 -14.91
N THR A 101 -5.12 16.77 -15.41
CA THR A 101 -6.26 16.32 -16.21
C THR A 101 -7.34 15.58 -15.40
N GLY A 102 -7.23 15.52 -14.08
CA GLY A 102 -8.21 14.90 -13.18
C GLY A 102 -8.40 13.39 -13.37
N LYS A 103 -7.41 12.68 -13.90
CA LYS A 103 -7.55 11.26 -14.29
C LYS A 103 -7.75 10.29 -13.12
N LEU A 104 -7.41 10.70 -11.90
CA LEU A 104 -7.58 9.89 -10.69
C LEU A 104 -8.75 10.35 -9.81
N VAL A 105 -9.47 11.41 -10.21
CA VAL A 105 -10.64 11.92 -9.47
C VAL A 105 -11.70 10.84 -9.35
N GLY A 106 -12.20 10.63 -8.13
CA GLY A 106 -13.25 9.65 -7.81
C GLY A 106 -12.77 8.19 -7.73
N LYS A 107 -11.53 7.89 -8.10
CA LYS A 107 -10.95 6.55 -7.87
C LYS A 107 -10.66 6.32 -6.40
N VAL A 108 -10.74 5.08 -5.94
CA VAL A 108 -10.44 4.74 -4.55
C VAL A 108 -8.93 4.70 -4.32
N GLY A 109 -8.47 5.36 -3.25
CA GLY A 109 -7.09 5.32 -2.78
C GLY A 109 -7.00 4.77 -1.36
N SER A 110 -6.01 3.92 -1.10
CA SER A 110 -5.73 3.39 0.23
C SER A 110 -4.22 3.23 0.42
N VAL A 111 -3.75 3.17 1.66
CA VAL A 111 -2.32 3.13 1.96
C VAL A 111 -2.02 2.07 3.01
N PHE A 112 -0.87 1.40 2.91
CA PHE A 112 -0.31 0.52 3.93
C PHE A 112 1.19 0.74 4.08
N THR A 113 1.73 0.43 5.26
CA THR A 113 3.14 0.74 5.55
C THR A 113 3.82 -0.29 6.45
N SER A 114 5.14 -0.18 6.56
CA SER A 114 5.96 -0.88 7.55
C SER A 114 6.88 0.10 8.28
N THR A 115 7.14 -0.18 9.55
CA THR A 115 8.09 0.54 10.40
C THR A 115 9.01 -0.44 11.10
N ALA A 116 10.18 0.02 11.56
CA ALA A 116 11.05 -0.79 12.39
C ALA A 116 10.49 -0.99 13.80
N SER A 117 9.83 0.02 14.36
CA SER A 117 9.31 0.02 15.73
C SER A 117 7.82 0.33 15.78
N GLN A 118 7.17 -0.03 16.89
CA GLN A 118 5.73 0.18 17.12
C GLN A 118 5.29 1.64 16.92
N HIS A 119 6.09 2.60 17.40
CA HIS A 119 5.83 4.03 17.29
C HIS A 119 6.72 4.72 16.25
N GLY A 120 7.18 3.98 15.24
CA GLY A 120 8.12 4.44 14.20
C GLY A 120 7.48 5.26 13.07
N GLY A 121 6.26 5.77 13.25
CA GLY A 121 5.59 6.61 12.26
C GLY A 121 4.65 5.85 11.33
N GLN A 122 3.99 4.78 11.78
CA GLN A 122 2.99 4.04 11.00
C GLN A 122 1.87 4.98 10.55
N GLU A 123 1.23 5.66 11.50
CA GLU A 123 0.11 6.56 11.23
C GLU A 123 0.53 7.79 10.43
N THR A 124 1.66 8.43 10.80
CA THR A 124 2.13 9.63 10.08
C THR A 124 2.50 9.33 8.64
N THR A 125 3.11 8.18 8.35
CA THR A 125 3.41 7.76 6.98
C THR A 125 2.13 7.63 6.15
N ILE A 126 1.09 7.00 6.69
CA ILE A 126 -0.17 6.80 6.00
C ILE A 126 -0.91 8.13 5.84
N THR A 127 -1.05 8.92 6.90
CA THR A 127 -1.82 10.16 6.86
C THR A 127 -1.15 11.24 6.00
N SER A 128 0.18 11.32 5.98
CA SER A 128 0.89 12.19 5.03
C SER A 128 0.69 11.75 3.58
N PHE A 129 0.59 10.45 3.33
CA PHE A 129 0.27 9.94 1.99
C PHE A 129 -1.19 10.26 1.60
N HIS A 130 -2.14 10.17 2.55
CA HIS A 130 -3.54 10.55 2.31
C HIS A 130 -3.66 11.98 1.78
N THR A 131 -2.82 12.91 2.25
CA THR A 131 -2.77 14.29 1.72
C THR A 131 -2.51 14.29 0.21
N THR A 132 -1.58 13.46 -0.26
CA THR A 132 -1.30 13.31 -1.70
C THR A 132 -2.51 12.76 -2.46
N LEU A 133 -3.20 11.75 -1.90
CA LEU A 133 -4.41 11.17 -2.51
C LEU A 133 -5.54 12.19 -2.61
N PHE A 134 -5.74 13.03 -1.60
CA PHE A 134 -6.71 14.14 -1.64
C PHE A 134 -6.38 15.14 -2.75
N HIS A 135 -5.12 15.48 -2.98
CA HIS A 135 -4.72 16.33 -4.10
C HIS A 135 -5.05 15.72 -5.46
N HIS A 136 -5.05 14.40 -5.58
CA HIS A 136 -5.51 13.68 -6.78
C HIS A 136 -7.03 13.54 -6.88
N GLY A 137 -7.80 14.02 -5.88
CA GLY A 137 -9.26 13.89 -5.83
C GLY A 137 -9.73 12.44 -5.61
N MET A 138 -8.88 11.59 -5.04
CA MET A 138 -9.23 10.19 -4.77
C MET A 138 -10.13 10.08 -3.52
N VAL A 139 -10.97 9.06 -3.50
CA VAL A 139 -11.77 8.66 -2.32
C VAL A 139 -10.87 7.83 -1.41
N VAL A 140 -10.45 8.39 -0.29
CA VAL A 140 -9.53 7.72 0.64
C VAL A 140 -10.28 6.73 1.52
N VAL A 141 -9.80 5.47 1.56
CA VAL A 141 -10.38 4.38 2.34
C VAL A 141 -9.32 3.77 3.26
N GLY A 142 -9.60 3.76 4.56
CA GLY A 142 -8.78 3.14 5.59
C GLY A 142 -9.26 1.73 5.97
N VAL A 143 -8.97 1.32 7.22
CA VAL A 143 -9.36 0.03 7.81
C VAL A 143 -10.32 0.28 8.98
N PRO A 144 -11.63 0.03 8.84
CA PRO A 144 -12.57 0.20 9.94
C PRO A 144 -12.34 -0.82 11.06
N TYR A 145 -12.73 -0.46 12.29
CA TYR A 145 -12.73 -1.38 13.46
C TYR A 145 -13.85 -2.44 13.36
N ALA A 146 -13.95 -3.11 12.22
CA ALA A 146 -15.01 -4.09 11.94
C ALA A 146 -14.53 -5.55 12.06
N ILE A 147 -13.28 -5.75 12.48
CA ILE A 147 -12.68 -7.06 12.73
C ILE A 147 -12.03 -7.10 14.12
N PRO A 148 -12.03 -8.26 14.81
CA PRO A 148 -11.46 -8.38 16.16
C PRO A 148 -9.99 -7.95 16.25
N GLU A 149 -9.20 -8.30 15.25
CA GLU A 149 -7.77 -8.02 15.19
C GLU A 149 -7.42 -6.52 15.31
N MET A 150 -8.35 -5.63 14.95
CA MET A 150 -8.17 -4.19 15.13
C MET A 150 -8.41 -3.72 16.57
N GLN A 151 -9.00 -4.54 17.43
CA GLN A 151 -9.38 -4.20 18.81
C GLN A 151 -8.51 -4.91 19.86
N GLU A 152 -7.83 -5.98 19.47
CA GLU A 152 -7.00 -6.77 20.38
C GLU A 152 -5.70 -6.05 20.73
N ALA A 153 -5.36 -6.05 22.04
CA ALA A 153 -4.15 -5.44 22.61
C ALA A 153 -3.16 -6.48 23.19
N GLY A 154 -3.32 -7.77 22.84
CA GLY A 154 -2.57 -8.87 23.45
C GLY A 154 -1.12 -9.02 22.98
N GLU A 155 -0.74 -8.40 21.86
CA GLU A 155 0.60 -8.47 21.30
C GLU A 155 1.06 -7.13 20.72
N ILE A 156 2.39 -6.94 20.64
CA ILE A 156 2.97 -5.81 19.92
C ILE A 156 2.91 -6.11 18.42
N CYS A 157 2.03 -5.42 17.71
CA CYS A 157 1.84 -5.56 16.27
C CYS A 157 1.49 -4.24 15.60
N GLY A 158 1.50 -4.24 14.27
CA GLY A 158 0.94 -3.18 13.47
C GLY A 158 -0.61 -3.21 13.48
N GLY A 159 -1.19 -2.29 12.74
CA GLY A 159 -2.62 -2.10 12.59
C GLY A 159 -3.03 -0.68 12.95
N SER A 160 -3.75 -0.03 12.04
CA SER A 160 -4.31 1.30 12.30
C SER A 160 -5.57 1.52 11.46
N PRO A 161 -6.49 2.42 11.90
CA PRO A 161 -7.68 2.72 11.10
C PRO A 161 -7.37 3.48 9.81
N TYR A 162 -6.17 4.01 9.68
CA TYR A 162 -5.74 4.74 8.48
C TYR A 162 -5.30 3.80 7.36
N GLY A 163 -4.83 2.58 7.70
CA GLY A 163 -4.37 1.55 6.80
C GLY A 163 -3.63 0.43 7.54
N ALA A 164 -3.47 -0.73 6.91
CA ALA A 164 -2.74 -1.86 7.49
C ALA A 164 -1.26 -1.52 7.65
N THR A 165 -0.66 -1.99 8.74
CA THR A 165 0.75 -1.74 9.03
C THR A 165 1.42 -3.00 9.57
N THR A 166 2.76 -3.08 9.47
CA THR A 166 3.57 -4.12 10.08
C THR A 166 4.81 -3.55 10.76
N ILE A 167 5.29 -4.22 11.80
CA ILE A 167 6.53 -3.91 12.49
C ILE A 167 7.61 -4.87 12.03
N ALA A 168 8.69 -4.33 11.47
CA ALA A 168 9.80 -5.13 10.92
C ALA A 168 10.92 -5.41 11.94
N GLY A 169 10.95 -4.71 13.08
CA GLY A 169 12.06 -4.80 14.04
C GLY A 169 13.37 -4.34 13.40
N ASN A 170 14.40 -5.13 13.57
CA ASN A 170 15.70 -4.97 12.91
C ASN A 170 15.71 -5.51 11.45
N GLY A 171 14.54 -5.83 10.89
CA GLY A 171 14.37 -6.43 9.57
C GLY A 171 14.12 -7.95 9.58
N SER A 172 14.31 -8.61 10.71
CA SER A 172 14.11 -10.08 10.83
C SER A 172 12.67 -10.47 11.16
N ARG A 173 11.87 -9.56 11.78
CA ARG A 173 10.48 -9.85 12.11
C ARG A 173 9.64 -9.80 10.84
N GLN A 174 9.06 -10.91 10.45
CA GLN A 174 8.10 -10.96 9.37
C GLN A 174 6.71 -10.46 9.83
N PRO A 175 5.85 -9.98 8.92
CA PRO A 175 4.48 -9.65 9.25
C PRO A 175 3.78 -10.81 9.99
N SER A 176 3.15 -10.52 11.13
CA SER A 176 2.40 -11.52 11.90
C SER A 176 1.10 -11.88 11.20
N GLU A 177 0.51 -13.05 11.56
CA GLU A 177 -0.78 -13.45 10.98
C GLU A 177 -1.87 -12.42 11.27
N LYS A 178 -1.85 -11.76 12.43
CA LYS A 178 -2.74 -10.67 12.76
C LYS A 178 -2.60 -9.49 11.81
N GLU A 179 -1.36 -9.05 11.53
CA GLU A 179 -1.08 -7.98 10.58
C GLU A 179 -1.51 -8.37 9.16
N LEU A 180 -1.30 -9.63 8.75
CA LEU A 180 -1.74 -10.15 7.46
C LEU A 180 -3.27 -10.26 7.36
N THR A 181 -3.97 -10.60 8.45
CA THR A 181 -5.44 -10.62 8.49
C THR A 181 -5.99 -9.20 8.30
N ILE A 182 -5.42 -8.20 8.96
CA ILE A 182 -5.78 -6.78 8.77
C ILE A 182 -5.52 -6.35 7.31
N ALA A 183 -4.41 -6.79 6.72
CA ALA A 183 -4.08 -6.49 5.32
C ALA A 183 -5.08 -7.12 4.34
N ARG A 184 -5.44 -8.39 4.52
CA ARG A 184 -6.50 -9.05 3.72
C ARG A 184 -7.83 -8.31 3.85
N PHE A 185 -8.18 -7.93 5.07
CA PHE A 185 -9.40 -7.17 5.30
C PHE A 185 -9.38 -5.82 4.59
N GLN A 186 -8.27 -5.06 4.64
CA GLN A 186 -8.13 -3.80 3.89
C GLN A 186 -8.35 -4.04 2.38
N GLY A 187 -7.71 -5.04 1.80
CA GLY A 187 -7.89 -5.38 0.39
C GLY A 187 -9.33 -5.65 0.02
N LYS A 188 -10.01 -6.51 0.81
CA LYS A 188 -11.43 -6.83 0.63
C LYS A 188 -12.31 -5.59 0.75
N HIS A 189 -12.09 -4.77 1.77
CA HIS A 189 -12.87 -3.56 2.03
C HIS A 189 -12.74 -2.54 0.90
N VAL A 190 -11.51 -2.24 0.48
CA VAL A 190 -11.23 -1.32 -0.62
C VAL A 190 -11.86 -1.79 -1.94
N ALA A 191 -11.72 -3.08 -2.27
CA ALA A 191 -12.30 -3.65 -3.47
C ALA A 191 -13.83 -3.57 -3.45
N GLY A 192 -14.46 -3.84 -2.30
CA GLY A 192 -15.91 -3.73 -2.13
C GLY A 192 -16.42 -2.29 -2.28
N ILE A 193 -15.69 -1.29 -1.75
CA ILE A 193 -16.02 0.14 -1.92
C ILE A 193 -15.87 0.54 -3.40
N ALA A 194 -14.77 0.17 -4.04
CA ALA A 194 -14.53 0.48 -5.45
C ALA A 194 -15.62 -0.11 -6.35
N GLY A 195 -16.06 -1.34 -6.07
CA GLY A 195 -17.17 -1.97 -6.79
C GLY A 195 -18.48 -1.18 -6.68
N LYS A 196 -18.81 -0.69 -5.48
CA LYS A 196 -20.02 0.13 -5.23
C LYS A 196 -19.96 1.51 -5.91
N LEU A 197 -18.78 2.12 -5.99
CA LEU A 197 -18.61 3.44 -6.63
C LEU A 197 -18.61 3.35 -8.18
N LYS A 198 -18.26 2.20 -8.70
CA LYS A 198 -18.25 1.99 -10.16
C LYS A 198 -19.66 1.83 -10.75
N GLY A 199 -20.64 1.40 -9.97
CA GLY A 199 -22.04 1.15 -10.38
C GLY A 199 -22.23 -0.27 -10.89
#